data_12436228b74a8eb41103a80eab3fee1f
#
_entry.id   12436228b74a8eb41103a80eab3fee1f
#
_cell.length_a   1.000
_cell.length_b   1.000
_cell.length_c   1.000
_cell.angle_alpha   90.00
_cell.angle_beta   90.00
_cell.angle_gamma   90.00
#
_symmetry.space_group_name_H-M   'P 1'
#
loop_
_entity.id
_entity.type
_entity.pdbx_description
1 polymer ?
#
loop_
_entity_poly.entity_id
_entity_poly.type
_entity_poly.pdbx_seq_one_letter_code
_entity_poly.pdbx_strand_id
1 'polypeptide(L)'
;MGEVYAVGVGPGSARYITDVVKEVILYSDIIIGYKYTLKTIERLLVNKEVYEITMQNQEEIYQKVAKTLGDKTCAIPFTGDVNFSESEVVDRLIEIFGKVQIIPGISSVQVAAAKARVPLDKSKVITMHVTTSIEEKKLELQKALLDGYSVILVPRPWPKDPTKHFMQSEIAFYLKDHGFDTSKMKVHVFEFLTTDKETSFVGTVKDLECRQFSDLSVMVFDQTKPESYINFKTN
;
A
#
# COMPACT_ATOMS: atom_id res chain seq x y z
N MET A 1 -25.11 11.01 16.90
CA MET A 1 -23.64 10.80 17.00
C MET A 1 -23.12 10.64 15.58
N GLY A 2 -22.22 11.49 15.17
CA GLY A 2 -21.73 11.55 13.78
C GLY A 2 -21.09 10.25 13.34
N GLU A 3 -21.03 10.05 12.02
CA GLU A 3 -20.45 8.86 11.41
C GLU A 3 -18.99 9.12 11.03
N VAL A 4 -18.13 8.12 11.22
CA VAL A 4 -16.70 8.18 10.85
C VAL A 4 -16.36 7.06 9.89
N TYR A 5 -15.72 7.42 8.79
CA TYR A 5 -15.32 6.50 7.73
C TYR A 5 -13.80 6.54 7.51
N ALA A 6 -13.15 5.39 7.52
CA ALA A 6 -11.81 5.20 7.00
C ALA A 6 -11.93 4.68 5.57
N VAL A 7 -11.46 5.44 4.58
CA VAL A 7 -11.72 5.14 3.17
C VAL A 7 -10.43 5.00 2.35
N GLY A 8 -10.33 3.95 1.54
CA GLY A 8 -9.20 3.74 0.63
C GLY A 8 -9.39 4.51 -0.68
N VAL A 9 -8.52 5.49 -0.97
CA VAL A 9 -8.65 6.34 -2.17
C VAL A 9 -7.85 5.85 -3.38
N GLY A 10 -7.38 4.61 -3.32
CA GLY A 10 -6.62 4.04 -4.43
C GLY A 10 -5.13 4.38 -4.42
N PRO A 11 -4.36 3.82 -5.37
CA PRO A 11 -2.90 3.78 -5.31
C PRO A 11 -2.20 5.08 -5.77
N GLY A 12 -2.96 6.14 -6.08
CA GLY A 12 -2.37 7.43 -6.47
C GLY A 12 -3.24 8.27 -7.40
N SER A 13 -3.79 7.70 -8.47
CA SER A 13 -4.66 8.44 -9.40
C SER A 13 -6.11 8.46 -8.93
N ALA A 14 -6.75 9.63 -9.03
CA ALA A 14 -8.18 9.80 -8.77
C ALA A 14 -9.09 8.89 -9.64
N ARG A 15 -8.58 8.36 -10.76
CA ARG A 15 -9.30 7.40 -11.62
C ARG A 15 -9.51 6.04 -10.96
N TYR A 16 -8.75 5.74 -9.90
CA TYR A 16 -8.82 4.48 -9.15
C TYR A 16 -9.62 4.60 -7.86
N ILE A 17 -10.22 5.77 -7.59
CA ILE A 17 -11.16 5.95 -6.48
C ILE A 17 -12.47 5.28 -6.87
N THR A 18 -12.96 4.34 -6.04
CA THR A 18 -14.24 3.70 -6.27
C THR A 18 -15.39 4.69 -6.09
N ASP A 19 -16.54 4.44 -6.72
CA ASP A 19 -17.67 5.36 -6.63
C ASP A 19 -18.22 5.43 -5.19
N VAL A 20 -18.26 4.31 -4.48
CA VAL A 20 -18.67 4.31 -3.06
C VAL A 20 -17.78 5.20 -2.19
N VAL A 21 -16.46 5.22 -2.44
CA VAL A 21 -15.54 6.11 -1.71
C VAL A 21 -15.79 7.58 -2.07
N LYS A 22 -16.03 7.88 -3.35
CA LYS A 22 -16.39 9.25 -3.78
C LYS A 22 -17.68 9.73 -3.10
N GLU A 23 -18.70 8.88 -3.05
CA GLU A 23 -19.98 9.19 -2.40
C GLU A 23 -19.78 9.48 -0.91
N VAL A 24 -19.02 8.65 -0.19
CA VAL A 24 -18.71 8.87 1.22
C VAL A 24 -17.95 10.18 1.44
N ILE A 25 -16.93 10.48 0.62
CA ILE A 25 -16.20 11.74 0.71
C ILE A 25 -17.13 12.93 0.42
N LEU A 26 -17.97 12.85 -0.61
CA LEU A 26 -18.92 13.91 -0.95
C LEU A 26 -19.97 14.14 0.13
N TYR A 27 -20.43 13.09 0.80
CA TYR A 27 -21.39 13.15 1.89
C TYR A 27 -20.78 13.72 3.19
N SER A 28 -19.47 13.52 3.42
CA SER A 28 -18.81 13.91 4.66
C SER A 28 -18.65 15.43 4.80
N ASP A 29 -18.86 15.95 6.00
CA ASP A 29 -18.65 17.36 6.38
C ASP A 29 -17.17 17.66 6.63
N ILE A 30 -16.47 16.71 7.27
CA ILE A 30 -15.09 16.82 7.72
C ILE A 30 -14.22 15.81 6.99
N ILE A 31 -13.04 16.25 6.54
CA ILE A 31 -12.02 15.37 5.94
C ILE A 31 -10.71 15.53 6.71
N ILE A 32 -10.13 14.42 7.15
CA ILE A 32 -8.83 14.41 7.82
C ILE A 32 -7.87 13.53 7.03
N GLY A 33 -6.79 14.08 6.49
CA GLY A 33 -5.89 13.26 5.67
C GLY A 33 -4.49 13.84 5.52
N TYR A 34 -3.57 12.99 5.11
CA TYR A 34 -2.22 13.41 4.74
C TYR A 34 -2.23 14.21 3.45
N LYS A 35 -1.31 15.14 3.30
CA LYS A 35 -1.18 16.01 2.14
C LYS A 35 -1.26 15.28 0.80
N TYR A 36 -0.58 14.15 0.66
CA TYR A 36 -0.58 13.36 -0.57
C TYR A 36 -1.98 12.80 -0.87
N THR A 37 -2.64 12.26 0.13
CA THR A 37 -3.99 11.69 0.02
C THR A 37 -5.02 12.77 -0.30
N LEU A 38 -4.96 13.92 0.41
CA LEU A 38 -5.83 15.09 0.15
C LEU A 38 -5.68 15.60 -1.29
N LYS A 39 -4.45 15.60 -1.82
CA LYS A 39 -4.22 16.01 -3.21
C LYS A 39 -4.90 15.07 -4.21
N THR A 40 -4.94 13.76 -3.92
CA THR A 40 -5.60 12.77 -4.79
C THR A 40 -7.10 13.02 -4.90
N ILE A 41 -7.73 13.53 -3.84
CA ILE A 41 -9.17 13.81 -3.74
C ILE A 41 -9.53 15.29 -3.82
N GLU A 42 -8.60 16.18 -4.19
CA GLU A 42 -8.76 17.66 -4.10
C GLU A 42 -10.06 18.17 -4.72
N ARG A 43 -10.50 17.56 -5.83
CA ARG A 43 -11.75 17.93 -6.53
C ARG A 43 -13.02 17.59 -5.74
N LEU A 44 -12.93 16.73 -4.72
CA LEU A 44 -14.04 16.32 -3.86
C LEU A 44 -14.10 17.12 -2.55
N LEU A 45 -13.13 18.05 -2.31
CA LEU A 45 -13.00 18.78 -1.04
C LEU A 45 -13.78 20.09 -0.99
N VAL A 46 -14.54 20.41 -2.03
CA VAL A 46 -15.29 21.68 -2.11
C VAL A 46 -16.30 21.76 -0.96
N ASN A 47 -16.30 22.90 -0.24
CA ASN A 47 -17.19 23.20 0.89
C ASN A 47 -17.06 22.25 2.09
N LYS A 48 -15.88 21.65 2.31
CA LYS A 48 -15.60 20.76 3.43
C LYS A 48 -14.65 21.38 4.44
N GLU A 49 -14.81 20.99 5.70
CA GLU A 49 -13.85 21.27 6.74
C GLU A 49 -12.69 20.27 6.61
N VAL A 50 -11.49 20.76 6.22
CA VAL A 50 -10.35 19.89 5.90
C VAL A 50 -9.24 20.07 6.92
N TYR A 51 -8.75 18.96 7.47
CA TYR A 51 -7.59 18.90 8.35
C TYR A 51 -6.46 18.14 7.68
N GLU A 52 -5.36 18.83 7.37
CA GLU A 52 -4.12 18.17 6.92
C GLU A 52 -3.36 17.64 8.15
N ILE A 53 -3.02 16.35 8.11
CA ILE A 53 -2.26 15.69 9.16
C ILE A 53 -0.85 15.31 8.72
N THR A 54 0.01 15.15 9.73
CA THR A 54 1.37 14.64 9.65
C THR A 54 1.56 13.58 10.74
N MET A 55 2.65 12.85 10.73
CA MET A 55 2.99 11.90 11.80
C MET A 55 3.08 12.57 13.19
N GLN A 56 3.37 13.87 13.24
CA GLN A 56 3.54 14.61 14.50
C GLN A 56 2.22 15.13 15.07
N ASN A 57 1.24 15.51 14.23
CA ASN A 57 0.02 16.19 14.67
C ASN A 57 -1.26 15.35 14.55
N GLN A 58 -1.19 14.16 13.94
CA GLN A 58 -2.37 13.35 13.65
C GLN A 58 -3.19 13.03 14.90
N GLU A 59 -2.53 12.64 15.98
CA GLU A 59 -3.18 12.30 17.25
C GLU A 59 -3.98 13.48 17.81
N GLU A 60 -3.37 14.67 17.85
CA GLU A 60 -4.01 15.90 18.33
C GLU A 60 -5.25 16.23 17.49
N ILE A 61 -5.14 16.13 16.17
CA ILE A 61 -6.24 16.44 15.25
C ILE A 61 -7.38 15.44 15.40
N TYR A 62 -7.09 14.14 15.47
CA TYR A 62 -8.11 13.11 15.69
C TYR A 62 -8.88 13.37 17.00
N GLN A 63 -8.16 13.61 18.09
CA GLN A 63 -8.77 13.92 19.41
C GLN A 63 -9.61 15.21 19.38
N LYS A 64 -9.13 16.25 18.68
CA LYS A 64 -9.86 17.50 18.51
C LYS A 64 -11.17 17.28 17.77
N VAL A 65 -11.11 16.60 16.61
CA VAL A 65 -12.30 16.36 15.81
C VAL A 65 -13.29 15.45 16.53
N ALA A 66 -12.83 14.40 17.22
CA ALA A 66 -13.71 13.52 17.98
C ALA A 66 -14.54 14.28 19.03
N LYS A 67 -13.93 15.28 19.71
CA LYS A 67 -14.63 16.12 20.71
C LYS A 67 -15.68 17.07 20.11
N THR A 68 -15.52 17.44 18.84
CA THR A 68 -16.36 18.45 18.19
C THR A 68 -17.22 17.87 17.06
N LEU A 69 -17.16 16.57 16.82
CA LEU A 69 -17.84 15.89 15.72
C LEU A 69 -19.37 16.09 15.73
N GLY A 70 -19.99 15.97 16.92
CA GLY A 70 -21.44 16.11 17.06
C GLY A 70 -22.20 15.12 16.17
N ASP A 71 -23.05 15.64 15.30
CA ASP A 71 -23.81 14.87 14.31
C ASP A 71 -23.20 14.94 12.90
N LYS A 72 -22.01 15.58 12.75
CA LYS A 72 -21.30 15.67 11.46
C LYS A 72 -20.73 14.31 11.04
N THR A 73 -20.55 14.15 9.73
CA THR A 73 -19.89 12.98 9.15
C THR A 73 -18.44 13.31 8.84
N CYS A 74 -17.51 12.39 9.20
CA CYS A 74 -16.08 12.54 8.97
C CYS A 74 -15.55 11.41 8.09
N ALA A 75 -14.82 11.74 7.03
CA ALA A 75 -14.05 10.76 6.26
C ALA A 75 -12.55 10.95 6.46
N ILE A 76 -11.85 9.84 6.60
CA ILE A 76 -10.39 9.78 6.79
C ILE A 76 -9.83 8.95 5.63
N PRO A 77 -9.36 9.61 4.55
CA PRO A 77 -8.84 8.95 3.37
C PRO A 77 -7.41 8.42 3.57
N PHE A 78 -7.18 7.20 3.11
CA PHE A 78 -5.89 6.51 3.08
C PHE A 78 -5.49 6.19 1.65
N THR A 79 -4.21 6.26 1.33
CA THR A 79 -3.68 5.83 0.04
C THR A 79 -3.82 4.30 -0.10
N GLY A 80 -4.26 3.83 -1.25
CA GLY A 80 -4.48 2.40 -1.48
C GLY A 80 -5.77 1.88 -0.84
N ASP A 81 -5.64 0.76 -0.16
CA ASP A 81 -6.70 0.10 0.62
C ASP A 81 -6.41 0.23 2.12
N VAL A 82 -7.38 0.66 2.89
CA VAL A 82 -7.28 0.81 4.36
C VAL A 82 -6.93 -0.51 5.06
N ASN A 83 -7.41 -1.65 4.53
CA ASN A 83 -7.12 -2.96 5.12
C ASN A 83 -5.70 -3.47 4.83
N PHE A 84 -4.90 -2.71 4.08
CA PHE A 84 -3.53 -3.08 3.78
C PHE A 84 -2.55 -2.09 4.42
N SER A 85 -1.82 -2.55 5.44
CA SER A 85 -0.76 -1.83 6.19
C SER A 85 -1.22 -0.69 7.12
N GLU A 86 -2.53 -0.48 7.31
CA GLU A 86 -3.06 0.64 8.13
C GLU A 86 -3.80 0.16 9.40
N SER A 87 -3.66 -1.12 9.78
CA SER A 87 -4.39 -1.70 10.92
C SER A 87 -4.15 -0.97 12.24
N GLU A 88 -2.90 -0.60 12.54
CA GLU A 88 -2.56 0.13 13.77
C GLU A 88 -3.26 1.50 13.85
N VAL A 89 -3.36 2.19 12.69
CA VAL A 89 -4.05 3.49 12.63
C VAL A 89 -5.56 3.30 12.75
N VAL A 90 -6.12 2.29 12.10
CA VAL A 90 -7.57 1.98 12.18
C VAL A 90 -7.97 1.65 13.62
N ASP A 91 -7.20 0.82 14.31
CA ASP A 91 -7.45 0.47 15.71
C ASP A 91 -7.43 1.75 16.59
N ARG A 92 -6.46 2.62 16.34
CA ARG A 92 -6.36 3.90 17.03
C ARG A 92 -7.55 4.82 16.75
N LEU A 93 -8.03 4.86 15.50
CA LEU A 93 -9.24 5.62 15.16
C LEU A 93 -10.48 5.08 15.89
N ILE A 94 -10.61 3.75 15.99
CA ILE A 94 -11.71 3.12 16.74
C ILE A 94 -11.65 3.49 18.23
N GLU A 95 -10.46 3.51 18.84
CA GLU A 95 -10.29 3.95 20.21
C GLU A 95 -10.74 5.41 20.42
N ILE A 96 -10.44 6.31 19.47
CA ILE A 96 -10.73 7.75 19.58
C ILE A 96 -12.20 8.06 19.27
N PHE A 97 -12.74 7.50 18.19
CA PHE A 97 -14.07 7.82 17.68
C PHE A 97 -15.17 6.82 18.14
N GLY A 98 -14.78 5.69 18.72
CA GLY A 98 -15.68 4.62 19.18
C GLY A 98 -16.12 3.69 18.06
N LYS A 99 -16.62 4.20 16.92
CA LYS A 99 -17.05 3.42 15.76
C LYS A 99 -16.51 4.04 14.49
N VAL A 100 -15.81 3.24 13.69
CA VAL A 100 -15.31 3.64 12.37
C VAL A 100 -15.76 2.61 11.34
N GLN A 101 -16.35 3.08 10.25
CA GLN A 101 -16.70 2.24 9.11
C GLN A 101 -15.53 2.22 8.12
N ILE A 102 -15.12 1.04 7.68
CA ILE A 102 -14.03 0.88 6.73
C ILE A 102 -14.62 0.67 5.33
N ILE A 103 -14.23 1.52 4.39
CA ILE A 103 -14.56 1.38 2.98
C ILE A 103 -13.28 1.04 2.21
N PRO A 104 -13.18 -0.15 1.63
CA PRO A 104 -11.98 -0.59 0.93
C PRO A 104 -11.69 0.24 -0.31
N GLY A 105 -10.40 0.32 -0.67
CA GLY A 105 -9.93 0.93 -1.90
C GLY A 105 -9.17 -0.06 -2.77
N ILE A 106 -8.76 0.37 -3.96
CA ILE A 106 -7.87 -0.40 -4.82
C ILE A 106 -6.45 -0.24 -4.29
N SER A 107 -5.83 -1.35 -3.88
CA SER A 107 -4.45 -1.36 -3.38
C SER A 107 -3.43 -1.26 -4.51
N SER A 108 -2.27 -0.64 -4.23
CA SER A 108 -1.09 -0.69 -5.10
C SER A 108 -0.62 -2.12 -5.37
N VAL A 109 -0.82 -3.02 -4.43
CA VAL A 109 -0.54 -4.46 -4.55
C VAL A 109 -1.35 -5.09 -5.70
N GLN A 110 -2.66 -4.81 -5.77
CA GLN A 110 -3.52 -5.31 -6.85
C GLN A 110 -3.08 -4.78 -8.21
N VAL A 111 -2.73 -3.49 -8.29
CA VAL A 111 -2.28 -2.88 -9.54
C VAL A 111 -0.92 -3.44 -9.98
N ALA A 112 0.03 -3.60 -9.05
CA ALA A 112 1.33 -4.19 -9.33
C ALA A 112 1.21 -5.64 -9.83
N ALA A 113 0.38 -6.46 -9.17
CA ALA A 113 0.09 -7.82 -9.57
C ALA A 113 -0.45 -7.90 -11.00
N ALA A 114 -1.45 -7.06 -11.32
CA ALA A 114 -2.05 -7.00 -12.66
C ALA A 114 -1.03 -6.60 -13.73
N LYS A 115 -0.20 -5.58 -13.45
CA LYS A 115 0.85 -5.12 -14.39
C LYS A 115 1.95 -6.15 -14.60
N ALA A 116 2.35 -6.87 -13.55
CA ALA A 116 3.31 -7.96 -13.65
C ALA A 116 2.71 -9.25 -14.22
N ARG A 117 1.38 -9.34 -14.36
CA ARG A 117 0.63 -10.55 -14.74
C ARG A 117 0.86 -11.71 -13.76
N VAL A 118 0.98 -11.39 -12.49
CA VAL A 118 1.15 -12.35 -11.42
C VAL A 118 -0.19 -12.52 -10.70
N PRO A 119 -0.80 -13.72 -10.71
CA PRO A 119 -2.08 -13.97 -10.05
C PRO A 119 -1.98 -13.82 -8.53
N LEU A 120 -2.92 -13.09 -7.91
CA LEU A 120 -2.93 -12.86 -6.46
C LEU A 120 -3.13 -14.15 -5.66
N ASP A 121 -3.96 -15.06 -6.16
CA ASP A 121 -4.24 -16.36 -5.53
C ASP A 121 -3.05 -17.33 -5.54
N LYS A 122 -2.03 -17.05 -6.36
CA LYS A 122 -0.75 -17.79 -6.44
C LYS A 122 0.43 -17.01 -5.87
N SER A 123 0.15 -15.95 -5.12
CA SER A 123 1.15 -15.05 -4.58
C SER A 123 1.07 -14.94 -3.06
N LYS A 124 2.17 -14.50 -2.46
CA LYS A 124 2.20 -13.97 -1.10
C LYS A 124 2.36 -12.46 -1.15
N VAL A 125 1.58 -11.77 -0.33
CA VAL A 125 1.70 -10.32 -0.18
C VAL A 125 2.39 -10.04 1.14
N ILE A 126 3.52 -9.32 1.10
CA ILE A 126 4.34 -9.02 2.27
C ILE A 126 4.56 -7.51 2.33
N THR A 127 4.25 -6.91 3.48
CA THR A 127 4.62 -5.52 3.74
C THR A 127 5.79 -5.47 4.72
N MET A 128 6.82 -4.72 4.35
CA MET A 128 7.89 -4.30 5.24
C MET A 128 7.60 -2.90 5.83
N HIS A 129 6.47 -2.30 5.45
CA HIS A 129 6.02 -0.98 5.89
C HIS A 129 5.37 -1.05 7.27
N VAL A 130 6.16 -1.48 8.25
CA VAL A 130 5.75 -1.64 9.65
C VAL A 130 6.69 -0.86 10.58
N THR A 131 6.20 -0.43 11.73
CA THR A 131 6.98 0.33 12.72
C THR A 131 7.91 -0.54 13.54
N THR A 132 7.58 -1.82 13.68
CA THR A 132 8.32 -2.83 14.46
C THR A 132 9.48 -3.46 13.68
N SER A 133 10.13 -4.47 14.25
CA SER A 133 11.16 -5.27 13.57
C SER A 133 10.61 -5.96 12.32
N ILE A 134 11.42 -6.02 11.26
CA ILE A 134 11.09 -6.69 10.00
C ILE A 134 11.73 -8.08 9.85
N GLU A 135 12.40 -8.59 10.89
CA GLU A 135 13.12 -9.87 10.79
C GLU A 135 12.18 -11.04 10.48
N GLU A 136 11.00 -11.08 11.11
CA GLU A 136 9.98 -12.07 10.78
C GLU A 136 9.49 -11.94 9.34
N LYS A 137 9.34 -10.71 8.84
CA LYS A 137 8.94 -10.45 7.46
C LYS A 137 10.01 -10.85 6.43
N LYS A 138 11.28 -10.73 6.78
CA LYS A 138 12.40 -11.24 5.97
C LYS A 138 12.35 -12.78 5.89
N LEU A 139 12.10 -13.46 7.00
CA LEU A 139 11.92 -14.91 7.03
C LEU A 139 10.68 -15.35 6.24
N GLU A 140 9.58 -14.60 6.33
CA GLU A 140 8.37 -14.84 5.55
C GLU A 140 8.66 -14.73 4.04
N LEU A 141 9.43 -13.70 3.62
CA LEU A 141 9.88 -13.52 2.25
C LEU A 141 10.71 -14.73 1.77
N GLN A 142 11.72 -15.15 2.54
CA GLN A 142 12.54 -16.31 2.20
C GLN A 142 11.69 -17.56 2.02
N LYS A 143 10.83 -17.86 3.00
CA LYS A 143 9.97 -19.03 2.98
C LYS A 143 9.04 -19.01 1.77
N ALA A 144 8.38 -17.90 1.50
CA ALA A 144 7.48 -17.78 0.35
C ALA A 144 8.21 -18.05 -0.98
N LEU A 145 9.43 -17.50 -1.14
CA LEU A 145 10.24 -17.73 -2.33
C LEU A 145 10.73 -19.17 -2.46
N LEU A 146 11.12 -19.81 -1.37
CA LEU A 146 11.52 -21.24 -1.35
C LEU A 146 10.35 -22.16 -1.66
N ASP A 147 9.16 -21.83 -1.17
CA ASP A 147 7.92 -22.58 -1.44
C ASP A 147 7.41 -22.38 -2.89
N GLY A 148 8.08 -21.52 -3.69
CA GLY A 148 7.75 -21.29 -5.10
C GLY A 148 6.63 -20.30 -5.34
N TYR A 149 6.22 -19.52 -4.34
CA TYR A 149 5.24 -18.45 -4.52
C TYR A 149 5.87 -17.23 -5.19
N SER A 150 5.12 -16.59 -6.07
CA SER A 150 5.41 -15.19 -6.40
C SER A 150 5.17 -14.33 -5.16
N VAL A 151 5.97 -13.28 -5.00
CA VAL A 151 5.84 -12.38 -3.84
C VAL A 151 5.61 -10.96 -4.30
N ILE A 152 4.55 -10.33 -3.78
CA ILE A 152 4.31 -8.91 -3.96
C ILE A 152 4.70 -8.24 -2.66
N LEU A 153 5.74 -7.42 -2.72
CA LEU A 153 6.39 -6.86 -1.55
C LEU A 153 6.36 -5.33 -1.57
N VAL A 154 5.92 -4.75 -0.45
CA VAL A 154 6.04 -3.31 -0.20
C VAL A 154 7.28 -3.08 0.66
N PRO A 155 8.33 -2.43 0.14
CA PRO A 155 9.57 -2.17 0.87
C PRO A 155 9.34 -1.22 2.05
N ARG A 156 10.32 -1.14 2.96
CA ARG A 156 10.28 -0.27 4.14
C ARG A 156 11.11 1.00 3.90
N PRO A 157 10.46 2.13 3.58
CA PRO A 157 11.14 3.36 3.20
C PRO A 157 11.32 4.30 4.39
N TRP A 158 12.35 4.10 5.21
CA TRP A 158 12.76 5.08 6.22
C TRP A 158 14.17 5.62 5.93
N PRO A 159 14.35 6.44 4.85
CA PRO A 159 15.67 6.87 4.41
C PRO A 159 16.44 7.68 5.46
N LYS A 160 15.75 8.27 6.44
CA LYS A 160 16.35 9.02 7.55
C LYS A 160 16.77 8.15 8.74
N ASP A 161 16.36 6.89 8.76
CA ASP A 161 16.67 5.93 9.82
C ASP A 161 17.20 4.64 9.19
N PRO A 162 18.52 4.50 9.04
CA PRO A 162 19.12 3.32 8.41
C PRO A 162 18.84 2.02 9.17
N THR A 163 18.48 2.07 10.45
CA THR A 163 18.09 0.88 11.21
C THR A 163 16.71 0.35 10.82
N LYS A 164 15.89 1.21 10.21
CA LYS A 164 14.54 0.89 9.72
C LYS A 164 14.46 0.80 8.21
N HIS A 165 15.56 1.02 7.52
CA HIS A 165 15.61 0.98 6.07
C HIS A 165 15.68 -0.49 5.58
N PHE A 166 14.94 -0.82 4.55
CA PHE A 166 15.01 -2.10 3.84
C PHE A 166 14.38 -1.92 2.45
N MET A 167 15.17 -1.28 1.60
CA MET A 167 14.78 -0.96 0.23
C MET A 167 15.23 -2.06 -0.74
N GLN A 168 15.00 -1.86 -2.02
CA GLN A 168 15.18 -2.86 -3.07
C GLN A 168 16.61 -3.41 -3.15
N SER A 169 17.63 -2.57 -2.99
CA SER A 169 19.03 -3.02 -2.99
C SER A 169 19.37 -3.87 -1.76
N GLU A 170 18.90 -3.48 -0.58
CA GLU A 170 19.08 -4.28 0.64
C GLU A 170 18.38 -5.62 0.56
N ILE A 171 17.19 -5.67 -0.05
CA ILE A 171 16.47 -6.92 -0.31
C ILE A 171 17.29 -7.81 -1.24
N ALA A 172 17.90 -7.25 -2.30
CA ALA A 172 18.74 -8.00 -3.21
C ALA A 172 19.98 -8.60 -2.52
N PHE A 173 20.71 -7.80 -1.73
CA PHE A 173 21.84 -8.29 -0.94
C PHE A 173 21.41 -9.35 0.08
N TYR A 174 20.32 -9.09 0.80
CA TYR A 174 19.78 -10.04 1.78
C TYR A 174 19.49 -11.40 1.16
N LEU A 175 18.80 -11.45 0.02
CA LEU A 175 18.50 -12.71 -0.66
C LEU A 175 19.76 -13.41 -1.15
N LYS A 176 20.72 -12.67 -1.71
CA LYS A 176 22.01 -13.19 -2.13
C LYS A 176 22.81 -13.81 -0.97
N ASP A 177 22.88 -13.12 0.18
CA ASP A 177 23.58 -13.58 1.38
C ASP A 177 22.93 -14.84 1.99
N HIS A 178 21.63 -15.05 1.69
CA HIS A 178 20.90 -16.25 2.11
C HIS A 178 20.81 -17.34 1.03
N GLY A 179 21.71 -17.30 0.03
CA GLY A 179 21.92 -18.38 -0.94
C GLY A 179 20.95 -18.42 -2.12
N PHE A 180 20.18 -17.37 -2.36
CA PHE A 180 19.34 -17.29 -3.56
C PHE A 180 20.18 -16.95 -4.81
N ASP A 181 19.89 -17.60 -5.92
CA ASP A 181 20.46 -17.23 -7.23
C ASP A 181 19.75 -15.99 -7.79
N THR A 182 20.15 -14.82 -7.24
CA THR A 182 19.56 -13.53 -7.62
C THR A 182 19.67 -13.19 -9.09
N SER A 183 20.60 -13.83 -9.81
CA SER A 183 20.79 -13.61 -11.25
C SER A 183 19.70 -14.26 -12.13
N LYS A 184 18.94 -15.21 -11.56
CA LYS A 184 17.83 -15.91 -12.25
C LYS A 184 16.46 -15.51 -11.75
N MET A 185 16.39 -14.79 -10.62
CA MET A 185 15.13 -14.37 -10.02
C MET A 185 14.57 -13.16 -10.74
N LYS A 186 13.48 -13.32 -11.46
CA LYS A 186 12.79 -12.22 -12.14
C LYS A 186 12.09 -11.32 -11.14
N VAL A 187 12.23 -10.01 -11.31
CA VAL A 187 11.59 -9.00 -10.47
C VAL A 187 11.05 -7.85 -11.32
N HIS A 188 9.89 -7.34 -10.91
CA HIS A 188 9.35 -6.08 -11.38
C HIS A 188 9.39 -5.09 -10.22
N VAL A 189 9.72 -3.83 -10.49
CA VAL A 189 9.59 -2.74 -9.54
C VAL A 189 8.74 -1.66 -10.18
N PHE A 190 7.68 -1.26 -9.51
CA PHE A 190 6.79 -0.20 -9.96
C PHE A 190 6.88 0.96 -8.98
N GLU A 191 7.06 2.17 -9.50
CA GLU A 191 7.10 3.40 -8.71
C GLU A 191 5.94 4.30 -9.09
N PHE A 192 5.41 5.04 -8.13
CA PHE A 192 4.33 6.03 -8.32
C PHE A 192 3.14 5.47 -9.11
N LEU A 193 2.75 4.23 -8.82
CA LEU A 193 1.71 3.50 -9.55
C LEU A 193 0.48 4.36 -9.79
N THR A 194 -0.03 4.28 -11.01
CA THR A 194 -1.24 4.96 -11.52
C THR A 194 -1.15 6.48 -11.67
N THR A 195 -0.05 7.10 -11.25
CA THR A 195 0.17 8.56 -11.42
C THR A 195 0.84 8.88 -12.74
N ASP A 196 0.90 10.17 -13.09
CA ASP A 196 1.62 10.65 -14.28
C ASP A 196 3.16 10.46 -14.18
N LYS A 197 3.66 10.14 -12.97
CA LYS A 197 5.07 9.86 -12.69
C LYS A 197 5.38 8.36 -12.64
N GLU A 198 4.42 7.52 -13.01
CA GLU A 198 4.61 6.08 -12.96
C GLU A 198 5.83 5.64 -13.78
N THR A 199 6.71 4.89 -13.14
CA THR A 199 7.81 4.20 -13.79
C THR A 199 7.80 2.72 -13.46
N SER A 200 8.43 1.92 -14.30
CA SER A 200 8.57 0.48 -14.07
C SER A 200 9.95 -0.02 -14.47
N PHE A 201 10.45 -0.95 -13.71
CA PHE A 201 11.65 -1.72 -14.00
C PHE A 201 11.30 -3.21 -14.06
N VAL A 202 11.88 -3.91 -15.04
CA VAL A 202 11.80 -5.37 -15.16
C VAL A 202 13.21 -5.88 -15.38
N GLY A 203 13.64 -6.83 -14.56
CA GLY A 203 14.99 -7.40 -14.61
C GLY A 203 15.13 -8.56 -13.64
N THR A 204 16.34 -8.78 -13.17
CA THR A 204 16.65 -9.76 -12.14
C THR A 204 16.85 -9.09 -10.78
N VAL A 205 16.74 -9.87 -9.71
CA VAL A 205 17.00 -9.36 -8.35
C VAL A 205 18.43 -8.83 -8.23
N LYS A 206 19.41 -9.45 -8.93
CA LYS A 206 20.78 -8.96 -9.00
C LYS A 206 20.89 -7.53 -9.54
N ASP A 207 20.07 -7.17 -10.51
CA ASP A 207 20.10 -5.83 -11.10
C ASP A 207 19.69 -4.72 -10.12
N LEU A 208 19.03 -5.07 -9.01
CA LEU A 208 18.63 -4.14 -7.97
C LEU A 208 19.81 -3.68 -7.09
N GLU A 209 20.93 -4.43 -7.03
CA GLU A 209 22.07 -4.14 -6.17
C GLU A 209 22.64 -2.72 -6.39
N CYS A 210 22.57 -2.22 -7.63
CA CYS A 210 23.11 -0.92 -8.04
C CYS A 210 22.03 0.10 -8.44
N ARG A 211 20.76 -0.15 -8.10
CA ARG A 211 19.65 0.74 -8.46
C ARG A 211 19.04 1.39 -7.23
N GLN A 212 18.60 2.62 -7.43
CA GLN A 212 17.80 3.34 -6.45
C GLN A 212 16.38 3.50 -6.99
N PHE A 213 15.40 3.34 -6.11
CA PHE A 213 13.99 3.50 -6.39
C PHE A 213 13.37 4.42 -5.35
N SER A 214 12.20 4.95 -5.67
CA SER A 214 11.40 5.75 -4.76
C SER A 214 10.87 4.91 -3.58
N ASP A 215 10.59 5.58 -2.49
CA ASP A 215 9.85 5.03 -1.35
C ASP A 215 8.38 4.69 -1.69
N LEU A 216 7.83 5.29 -2.73
CA LEU A 216 6.50 4.94 -3.27
C LEU A 216 6.61 3.84 -4.33
N SER A 217 7.08 2.66 -3.93
CA SER A 217 7.30 1.55 -4.84
C SER A 217 6.71 0.24 -4.34
N VAL A 218 6.42 -0.65 -5.29
CA VAL A 218 6.00 -2.04 -5.05
C VAL A 218 6.88 -2.96 -5.88
N MET A 219 7.39 -4.01 -5.27
CA MET A 219 8.17 -5.07 -5.92
C MET A 219 7.29 -6.29 -6.18
N VAL A 220 7.52 -6.97 -7.30
CA VAL A 220 6.90 -8.26 -7.60
C VAL A 220 7.98 -9.24 -8.00
N PHE A 221 8.25 -10.23 -7.15
CA PHE A 221 9.09 -11.39 -7.47
C PHE A 221 8.22 -12.37 -8.26
N ASP A 222 8.54 -12.52 -9.54
CA ASP A 222 7.73 -13.31 -10.47
C ASP A 222 8.29 -14.73 -10.56
N GLN A 223 7.62 -15.66 -9.91
CA GLN A 223 7.89 -17.10 -10.01
C GLN A 223 6.80 -17.84 -10.80
N THR A 224 5.98 -17.11 -11.56
CA THR A 224 4.95 -17.73 -12.38
C THR A 224 5.60 -18.64 -13.44
N LYS A 225 5.22 -19.91 -13.40
CA LYS A 225 5.53 -20.83 -14.50
C LYS A 225 4.44 -20.65 -15.56
N PRO A 226 4.80 -20.64 -16.87
CA PRO A 226 3.79 -20.72 -17.89
C PRO A 226 2.94 -21.97 -17.62
N GLU A 227 1.68 -21.77 -17.27
CA GLU A 227 0.75 -22.90 -17.21
C GLU A 227 0.62 -23.40 -18.67
N SER A 228 0.85 -24.71 -18.87
CA SER A 228 0.39 -25.33 -20.10
C SER A 228 -1.09 -25.01 -20.21
N TYR A 229 -1.48 -24.27 -21.24
CA TYR A 229 -2.88 -23.97 -21.50
C TYR A 229 -3.65 -25.26 -21.40
N ILE A 230 -4.59 -25.34 -20.47
CA ILE A 230 -5.54 -26.43 -20.43
C ILE A 230 -6.25 -26.35 -21.77
N ASN A 231 -5.96 -27.27 -22.67
CA ASN A 231 -6.73 -27.42 -23.88
C ASN A 231 -8.14 -27.82 -23.42
N PHE A 232 -9.03 -26.84 -23.33
CA PHE A 232 -10.46 -27.12 -23.28
C PHE A 232 -10.81 -27.78 -24.62
N LYS A 233 -10.53 -29.08 -24.72
CA LYS A 233 -11.16 -29.88 -25.74
C LYS A 233 -12.62 -30.00 -25.28
N THR A 234 -13.45 -29.18 -25.89
CA THR A 234 -14.91 -29.39 -25.86
C THR A 234 -15.15 -30.82 -26.33
N ASN A 235 -15.57 -31.69 -25.40
CA ASN A 235 -16.20 -32.95 -25.73
C ASN A 235 -17.58 -32.68 -26.30
#